data_0350a3991402013f98ee489eacba9413
#
_entry.id   0350a3991402013f98ee489eacba9413
#
_cell.length_a   1.000
_cell.length_b   1.000
_cell.length_c   1.000
_cell.angle_alpha   90.00
_cell.angle_beta   90.00
_cell.angle_gamma   90.00
#
_symmetry.space_group_name_H-M   'P 1'
#
loop_
_entity.id
_entity.type
_entity.pdbx_description
1 polymer ?
#
loop_
_entity_poly.entity_id
_entity_poly.type
_entity_poly.pdbx_seq_one_letter_code
_entity_poly.pdbx_strand_id
1 'polypeptide(L)'
;MVSVRWKLLLGYSFAFLGTLALGGLGLVSMVRQTIEANIESELQNTTNTLLNMVKTAADASIRNHLRAVAEKNREIVQHYYSEYRQGKISEAAAKTAAQGALLSQTIGKTGYIYVVDSQGIIRIHPKPALIGTDLSGNDFIQRQKRLKEGYLEYDWKNPGEERMRPKALYMTYFGPWDWIISASSYREEFKDLFSVDDFRDNILSVSFGHTGYPYVMDSKGTLIIHPRLAGQNVYDSKDSNGRYFVREMCEKKSGKIIYPWANPGEPGVRQKLAIFNYIPDLDWIVASSSYLQEFYEPLTTITYTIIASGFVMLLLIIPITW
;
A
#
# COMPACT_ATOMS: atom_id res chain seq x y z
N MET A 1 68.75 29.60 -7.72
CA MET A 1 67.59 30.22 -7.03
C MET A 1 66.40 30.25 -7.96
N VAL A 2 65.25 29.77 -7.53
CA VAL A 2 64.00 29.87 -8.30
C VAL A 2 63.58 31.34 -8.37
N SER A 3 63.30 31.91 -9.59
CA SER A 3 62.95 33.29 -9.73
C SER A 3 61.69 33.67 -8.95
N VAL A 4 61.53 34.91 -8.54
CA VAL A 4 60.34 35.41 -7.82
C VAL A 4 59.06 35.12 -8.62
N ARG A 5 59.12 35.23 -9.96
CA ARG A 5 58.01 34.95 -10.86
C ARG A 5 57.52 33.51 -10.75
N TRP A 6 58.42 32.52 -10.70
CA TRP A 6 58.08 31.12 -10.52
C TRP A 6 57.46 30.86 -9.14
N LYS A 7 57.93 31.51 -8.07
CA LYS A 7 57.34 31.38 -6.73
C LYS A 7 55.91 31.93 -6.68
N LEU A 8 55.67 33.08 -7.35
CA LEU A 8 54.32 33.65 -7.44
C LEU A 8 53.39 32.80 -8.28
N LEU A 9 53.85 32.29 -9.43
CA LEU A 9 53.07 31.41 -10.29
C LEU A 9 52.66 30.15 -9.56
N LEU A 10 53.57 29.50 -8.90
CA LEU A 10 53.27 28.28 -8.10
C LEU A 10 52.34 28.60 -6.93
N GLY A 11 52.55 29.71 -6.23
CA GLY A 11 51.70 30.13 -5.12
C GLY A 11 50.24 30.40 -5.56
N TYR A 12 50.04 31.17 -6.62
CA TYR A 12 48.70 31.47 -7.15
C TYR A 12 48.01 30.22 -7.75
N SER A 13 48.76 29.38 -8.49
CA SER A 13 48.24 28.13 -9.02
C SER A 13 47.80 27.16 -7.91
N PHE A 14 48.62 27.05 -6.86
CA PHE A 14 48.28 26.18 -5.73
C PHE A 14 47.06 26.69 -4.94
N ALA A 15 46.99 28.01 -4.67
CA ALA A 15 45.85 28.60 -3.99
C ALA A 15 44.56 28.43 -4.82
N PHE A 16 44.63 28.68 -6.15
CA PHE A 16 43.52 28.51 -7.04
C PHE A 16 43.04 27.07 -7.13
N LEU A 17 43.95 26.11 -7.37
CA LEU A 17 43.60 24.70 -7.43
C LEU A 17 43.03 24.20 -6.11
N GLY A 18 43.57 24.64 -4.97
CA GLY A 18 43.05 24.31 -3.65
C GLY A 18 41.62 24.81 -3.45
N THR A 19 41.37 26.08 -3.82
CA THR A 19 40.01 26.65 -3.74
C THR A 19 39.02 25.94 -4.68
N LEU A 20 39.44 25.64 -5.92
CA LEU A 20 38.63 24.93 -6.90
C LEU A 20 38.31 23.47 -6.43
N ALA A 21 39.32 22.80 -5.89
CA ALA A 21 39.14 21.43 -5.36
C ALA A 21 38.16 21.40 -4.16
N LEU A 22 38.33 22.31 -3.19
CA LEU A 22 37.44 22.38 -2.02
C LEU A 22 36.01 22.80 -2.41
N GLY A 23 35.90 23.83 -3.25
CA GLY A 23 34.59 24.26 -3.75
C GLY A 23 33.90 23.21 -4.62
N GLY A 24 34.68 22.55 -5.49
CA GLY A 24 34.19 21.46 -6.33
C GLY A 24 33.72 20.24 -5.53
N LEU A 25 34.48 19.80 -4.52
CA LEU A 25 34.06 18.73 -3.63
C LEU A 25 32.79 19.09 -2.84
N GLY A 26 32.70 20.33 -2.36
CA GLY A 26 31.50 20.82 -1.68
C GLY A 26 30.28 20.80 -2.59
N LEU A 27 30.43 21.31 -3.84
CA LEU A 27 29.34 21.30 -4.83
C LEU A 27 28.90 19.88 -5.19
N VAL A 28 29.82 18.98 -5.50
CA VAL A 28 29.52 17.59 -5.82
C VAL A 28 28.81 16.89 -4.66
N SER A 29 29.26 17.11 -3.41
CA SER A 29 28.61 16.56 -2.23
C SER A 29 27.18 17.09 -2.05
N MET A 30 26.98 18.40 -2.20
CA MET A 30 25.66 19.03 -2.09
C MET A 30 24.69 18.51 -3.15
N VAL A 31 25.14 18.46 -4.41
CA VAL A 31 24.31 17.95 -5.53
C VAL A 31 23.98 16.48 -5.32
N ARG A 32 24.95 15.68 -4.88
CA ARG A 32 24.70 14.27 -4.55
C ARG A 32 23.63 14.10 -3.48
N GLN A 33 23.71 14.83 -2.37
CA GLN A 33 22.69 14.77 -1.31
C GLN A 33 21.30 15.21 -1.84
N THR A 34 21.26 16.24 -2.67
CA THR A 34 20.01 16.69 -3.28
C THR A 34 19.41 15.62 -4.20
N ILE A 35 20.23 14.97 -5.02
CA ILE A 35 19.77 13.87 -5.89
C ILE A 35 19.24 12.71 -5.05
N GLU A 36 19.98 12.28 -4.02
CA GLU A 36 19.56 11.18 -3.13
C GLU A 36 18.23 11.50 -2.43
N ALA A 37 18.05 12.72 -1.94
CA ALA A 37 16.80 13.17 -1.32
C ALA A 37 15.63 13.20 -2.33
N ASN A 38 15.88 13.65 -3.56
CA ASN A 38 14.86 13.69 -4.60
C ASN A 38 14.40 12.30 -5.01
N ILE A 39 15.34 11.35 -5.19
CA ILE A 39 15.02 9.96 -5.50
C ILE A 39 14.20 9.32 -4.37
N GLU A 40 14.64 9.51 -3.12
CA GLU A 40 13.91 9.01 -1.96
C GLU A 40 12.48 9.56 -1.94
N SER A 41 12.32 10.86 -2.16
CA SER A 41 11.01 11.52 -2.23
C SER A 41 10.14 10.98 -3.37
N GLU A 42 10.71 10.79 -4.56
CA GLU A 42 10.00 10.24 -5.73
C GLU A 42 9.52 8.81 -5.46
N LEU A 43 10.40 7.93 -4.97
CA LEU A 43 10.05 6.55 -4.62
C LEU A 43 9.01 6.51 -3.49
N GLN A 44 9.13 7.37 -2.48
CA GLN A 44 8.16 7.46 -1.38
C GLN A 44 6.78 7.89 -1.88
N ASN A 45 6.72 8.94 -2.69
CA ASN A 45 5.47 9.46 -3.24
C ASN A 45 4.78 8.42 -4.13
N THR A 46 5.54 7.75 -4.98
CA THR A 46 5.00 6.72 -5.86
C THR A 46 4.57 5.48 -5.05
N THR A 47 5.37 5.03 -4.09
CA THR A 47 4.97 3.91 -3.22
C THR A 47 3.66 4.23 -2.48
N ASN A 48 3.50 5.45 -1.98
CA ASN A 48 2.26 5.88 -1.33
C ASN A 48 1.09 5.95 -2.33
N THR A 49 1.32 6.42 -3.54
CA THR A 49 0.30 6.47 -4.60
C THR A 49 -0.19 5.07 -4.97
N LEU A 50 0.73 4.13 -5.19
CA LEU A 50 0.41 2.74 -5.48
C LEU A 50 -0.33 2.07 -4.32
N LEU A 51 0.14 2.31 -3.08
CA LEU A 51 -0.52 1.81 -1.88
C LEU A 51 -1.95 2.33 -1.76
N ASN A 52 -2.17 3.64 -1.98
CA ASN A 52 -3.50 4.24 -1.93
C ASN A 52 -4.40 3.73 -3.05
N MET A 53 -3.87 3.53 -4.26
CA MET A 53 -4.60 2.92 -5.38
C MET A 53 -5.11 1.53 -5.02
N VAL A 54 -4.23 0.66 -4.50
CA VAL A 54 -4.59 -0.70 -4.09
C VAL A 54 -5.63 -0.68 -2.97
N LYS A 55 -5.43 0.14 -1.92
CA LYS A 55 -6.40 0.28 -0.82
C LYS A 55 -7.76 0.76 -1.30
N THR A 56 -7.80 1.80 -2.13
CA THR A 56 -9.06 2.37 -2.63
C THR A 56 -9.84 1.36 -3.47
N ALA A 57 -9.15 0.62 -4.35
CA ALA A 57 -9.78 -0.41 -5.14
C ALA A 57 -10.28 -1.58 -4.28
N ALA A 58 -9.50 -2.00 -3.28
CA ALA A 58 -9.92 -3.00 -2.31
C ALA A 58 -11.18 -2.57 -1.54
N ASP A 59 -11.19 -1.35 -1.01
CA ASP A 59 -12.34 -0.79 -0.28
C ASP A 59 -13.59 -0.71 -1.17
N ALA A 60 -13.43 -0.30 -2.43
CA ALA A 60 -14.54 -0.25 -3.39
C ALA A 60 -15.11 -1.64 -3.68
N SER A 61 -14.24 -2.64 -3.89
CA SER A 61 -14.66 -4.02 -4.14
C SER A 61 -15.38 -4.63 -2.94
N ILE A 62 -14.86 -4.46 -1.72
CA ILE A 62 -15.52 -4.93 -0.48
C ILE A 62 -16.90 -4.29 -0.36
N ARG A 63 -16.98 -2.97 -0.51
CA ARG A 63 -18.24 -2.22 -0.43
C ARG A 63 -19.25 -2.70 -1.45
N ASN A 64 -18.86 -2.85 -2.72
CA ASN A 64 -19.73 -3.28 -3.80
C ASN A 64 -20.22 -4.72 -3.59
N HIS A 65 -19.33 -5.63 -3.15
CA HIS A 65 -19.70 -7.00 -2.82
C HIS A 65 -20.73 -7.06 -1.69
N LEU A 66 -20.44 -6.42 -0.56
CA LEU A 66 -21.36 -6.40 0.59
C LEU A 66 -22.69 -5.70 0.25
N ARG A 67 -22.64 -4.65 -0.60
CA ARG A 67 -23.83 -3.98 -1.10
C ARG A 67 -24.71 -4.92 -1.89
N ALA A 68 -24.15 -5.62 -2.87
CA ALA A 68 -24.91 -6.58 -3.70
C ALA A 68 -25.56 -7.67 -2.84
N VAL A 69 -24.84 -8.19 -1.83
CA VAL A 69 -25.39 -9.17 -0.89
C VAL A 69 -26.51 -8.57 -0.06
N ALA A 70 -26.34 -7.38 0.51
CA ALA A 70 -27.37 -6.76 1.36
C ALA A 70 -28.65 -6.38 0.56
N GLU A 71 -28.48 -5.84 -0.66
CA GLU A 71 -29.60 -5.52 -1.56
C GLU A 71 -30.36 -6.78 -1.96
N LYS A 72 -29.63 -7.87 -2.30
CA LYS A 72 -30.27 -9.16 -2.62
C LYS A 72 -31.06 -9.71 -1.45
N ASN A 73 -30.55 -9.58 -0.24
CA ASN A 73 -31.26 -10.03 0.96
C ASN A 73 -32.50 -9.18 1.27
N ARG A 74 -32.48 -7.88 0.99
CA ARG A 74 -33.68 -7.04 1.06
C ARG A 74 -34.74 -7.50 0.05
N GLU A 75 -34.36 -7.88 -1.18
CA GLU A 75 -35.29 -8.45 -2.16
C GLU A 75 -35.92 -9.76 -1.69
N ILE A 76 -35.13 -10.66 -1.05
CA ILE A 76 -35.63 -11.90 -0.46
C ILE A 76 -36.69 -11.60 0.60
N VAL A 77 -36.40 -10.67 1.52
CA VAL A 77 -37.35 -10.24 2.55
C VAL A 77 -38.62 -9.63 1.92
N GLN A 78 -38.45 -8.79 0.89
CA GLN A 78 -39.57 -8.22 0.15
C GLN A 78 -40.45 -9.28 -0.53
N HIS A 79 -39.87 -10.35 -1.06
CA HIS A 79 -40.58 -11.46 -1.65
C HIS A 79 -41.53 -12.12 -0.62
N TYR A 80 -41.01 -12.53 0.55
CA TYR A 80 -41.83 -13.16 1.60
C TYR A 80 -42.88 -12.22 2.19
N TYR A 81 -42.54 -10.92 2.31
CA TYR A 81 -43.52 -9.91 2.69
C TYR A 81 -44.66 -9.80 1.68
N SER A 82 -44.35 -9.88 0.38
CA SER A 82 -45.36 -9.83 -0.68
C SER A 82 -46.29 -11.05 -0.64
N GLU A 83 -45.78 -12.26 -0.36
CA GLU A 83 -46.58 -13.46 -0.16
C GLU A 83 -47.55 -13.32 1.03
N TYR A 84 -47.06 -12.76 2.15
CA TYR A 84 -47.92 -12.41 3.28
C TYR A 84 -49.03 -11.39 2.85
N ARG A 85 -48.66 -10.32 2.18
CA ARG A 85 -49.60 -9.30 1.71
C ARG A 85 -50.67 -9.83 0.75
N GLN A 86 -50.34 -10.85 -0.01
CA GLN A 86 -51.26 -11.57 -0.90
C GLN A 86 -52.12 -12.63 -0.17
N GLY A 87 -51.95 -12.79 1.15
CA GLY A 87 -52.68 -13.76 1.95
C GLY A 87 -52.28 -15.22 1.74
N LYS A 88 -51.16 -15.48 1.07
CA LYS A 88 -50.69 -16.85 0.81
C LYS A 88 -50.13 -17.50 2.06
N ILE A 89 -49.48 -16.73 2.92
CA ILE A 89 -48.88 -17.19 4.19
C ILE A 89 -49.16 -16.17 5.29
N SER A 90 -49.11 -16.58 6.54
CA SER A 90 -49.18 -15.66 7.70
C SER A 90 -47.91 -14.79 7.82
N GLU A 91 -48.00 -13.63 8.47
CA GLU A 91 -46.82 -12.78 8.73
C GLU A 91 -45.73 -13.52 9.50
N ALA A 92 -46.11 -14.32 10.48
CA ALA A 92 -45.17 -15.14 11.23
C ALA A 92 -44.41 -16.14 10.36
N ALA A 93 -45.14 -16.81 9.45
CA ALA A 93 -44.54 -17.76 8.50
C ALA A 93 -43.63 -17.03 7.51
N ALA A 94 -44.01 -15.84 7.01
CA ALA A 94 -43.20 -15.02 6.13
C ALA A 94 -41.88 -14.59 6.80
N LYS A 95 -41.93 -14.12 8.05
CA LYS A 95 -40.75 -13.74 8.84
C LYS A 95 -39.83 -14.95 9.09
N THR A 96 -40.39 -16.12 9.41
CA THR A 96 -39.63 -17.35 9.62
C THR A 96 -38.94 -17.81 8.33
N ALA A 97 -39.63 -17.79 7.20
CA ALA A 97 -39.08 -18.14 5.89
C ALA A 97 -37.95 -17.17 5.48
N ALA A 98 -38.18 -15.86 5.63
CA ALA A 98 -37.14 -14.84 5.40
C ALA A 98 -35.91 -15.07 6.30
N GLN A 99 -36.10 -15.32 7.60
CA GLN A 99 -35.01 -15.64 8.53
C GLN A 99 -34.21 -16.86 8.06
N GLY A 100 -34.87 -17.94 7.67
CA GLY A 100 -34.22 -19.14 7.16
C GLY A 100 -33.36 -18.84 5.92
N ALA A 101 -33.91 -18.09 4.96
CA ALA A 101 -33.19 -17.70 3.76
C ALA A 101 -31.97 -16.79 4.04
N LEU A 102 -32.09 -15.84 4.97
CA LEU A 102 -30.99 -14.98 5.39
C LEU A 102 -29.87 -15.75 6.07
N LEU A 103 -30.22 -16.66 6.97
CA LEU A 103 -29.25 -17.44 7.78
C LEU A 103 -28.62 -18.61 7.01
N SER A 104 -29.15 -19.01 5.87
CA SER A 104 -28.55 -20.04 5.01
C SER A 104 -27.31 -19.55 4.25
N GLN A 105 -27.03 -18.24 4.27
CA GLN A 105 -25.95 -17.61 3.50
C GLN A 105 -24.71 -17.38 4.36
N THR A 106 -23.54 -17.56 3.74
CA THR A 106 -22.22 -17.26 4.35
C THR A 106 -21.53 -16.20 3.50
N ILE A 107 -20.87 -15.25 4.14
CA ILE A 107 -20.09 -14.19 3.49
C ILE A 107 -18.62 -14.41 3.84
N GLY A 108 -17.77 -14.66 2.84
CA GLY A 108 -16.39 -15.09 3.10
C GLY A 108 -16.34 -16.40 3.90
N LYS A 109 -15.49 -16.48 4.91
CA LYS A 109 -15.30 -17.68 5.74
C LYS A 109 -16.16 -17.68 7.00
N THR A 110 -16.26 -16.53 7.66
CA THR A 110 -16.93 -16.40 8.97
C THR A 110 -17.97 -15.28 9.00
N GLY A 111 -18.16 -14.59 7.88
CA GLY A 111 -19.16 -13.52 7.76
C GLY A 111 -20.59 -14.07 7.65
N TYR A 112 -21.54 -13.24 7.98
CA TYR A 112 -22.95 -13.62 8.07
C TYR A 112 -23.88 -12.41 7.87
N ILE A 113 -25.15 -12.73 7.70
CA ILE A 113 -26.24 -11.77 7.69
C ILE A 113 -26.89 -11.73 9.06
N TYR A 114 -27.18 -10.54 9.55
CA TYR A 114 -27.96 -10.31 10.76
C TYR A 114 -28.92 -9.15 10.56
N VAL A 115 -29.92 -9.07 11.44
CA VAL A 115 -30.93 -8.02 11.39
C VAL A 115 -31.06 -7.38 12.77
N VAL A 116 -31.04 -6.06 12.79
CA VAL A 116 -31.42 -5.26 13.97
C VAL A 116 -32.63 -4.38 13.60
N ASP A 117 -33.42 -4.00 14.61
CA ASP A 117 -34.48 -3.02 14.44
C ASP A 117 -34.02 -1.58 14.73
N SER A 118 -34.91 -0.62 14.57
CA SER A 118 -34.65 0.80 14.85
C SER A 118 -34.38 1.09 16.33
N GLN A 119 -34.64 0.16 17.25
CA GLN A 119 -34.31 0.27 18.66
C GLN A 119 -32.89 -0.25 18.96
N GLY A 120 -32.30 -1.08 18.06
CA GLY A 120 -31.00 -1.71 18.23
C GLY A 120 -31.08 -3.11 18.82
N ILE A 121 -32.28 -3.73 18.74
CA ILE A 121 -32.51 -5.10 19.20
C ILE A 121 -32.23 -6.06 18.06
N ILE A 122 -31.46 -7.10 18.30
CA ILE A 122 -31.19 -8.16 17.34
C ILE A 122 -32.47 -8.97 17.06
N ARG A 123 -32.92 -8.95 15.82
CA ARG A 123 -34.11 -9.71 15.34
C ARG A 123 -33.72 -11.02 14.68
N ILE A 124 -32.60 -11.07 13.96
CA ILE A 124 -32.09 -12.27 13.30
C ILE A 124 -30.55 -12.29 13.51
N HIS A 125 -30.04 -13.46 13.91
CA HIS A 125 -28.61 -13.67 14.07
C HIS A 125 -28.27 -15.16 13.98
N PRO A 126 -27.11 -15.60 13.36
CA PRO A 126 -26.69 -16.99 13.31
C PRO A 126 -26.52 -17.65 14.68
N LYS A 127 -26.20 -16.85 15.72
CA LYS A 127 -26.13 -17.32 17.12
C LYS A 127 -27.46 -17.02 17.80
N PRO A 128 -28.31 -18.03 18.10
CA PRO A 128 -29.64 -17.82 18.68
C PRO A 128 -29.64 -17.07 20.01
N ALA A 129 -28.58 -17.24 20.82
CA ALA A 129 -28.41 -16.57 22.11
C ALA A 129 -28.35 -15.04 22.02
N LEU A 130 -28.08 -14.47 20.83
CA LEU A 130 -28.05 -13.02 20.61
C LEU A 130 -29.40 -12.45 20.16
N ILE A 131 -30.35 -13.31 19.75
CA ILE A 131 -31.68 -12.85 19.32
C ILE A 131 -32.42 -12.25 20.54
N GLY A 132 -32.95 -11.05 20.37
CA GLY A 132 -33.61 -10.29 21.43
C GLY A 132 -32.66 -9.44 22.30
N THR A 133 -31.33 -9.54 22.08
CA THR A 133 -30.37 -8.73 22.83
C THR A 133 -30.40 -7.28 22.34
N ASP A 134 -30.39 -6.35 23.29
CA ASP A 134 -30.22 -4.92 23.02
C ASP A 134 -28.73 -4.59 22.85
N LEU A 135 -28.33 -4.21 21.66
CA LEU A 135 -26.99 -3.74 21.34
C LEU A 135 -26.91 -2.22 21.11
N SER A 136 -27.95 -1.47 21.47
CA SER A 136 -28.02 -0.02 21.26
C SER A 136 -26.88 0.76 21.94
N GLY A 137 -26.22 0.19 22.94
CA GLY A 137 -25.03 0.77 23.57
C GLY A 137 -23.76 0.76 22.70
N ASN A 138 -23.74 0.04 21.56
CA ASN A 138 -22.58 -0.03 20.70
C ASN A 138 -22.62 1.07 19.62
N ASP A 139 -21.49 1.75 19.41
CA ASP A 139 -21.39 2.85 18.44
C ASP A 139 -21.80 2.41 17.02
N PHE A 140 -21.33 1.26 16.54
CA PHE A 140 -21.67 0.79 15.20
C PHE A 140 -23.18 0.51 15.02
N ILE A 141 -23.90 0.09 16.08
CA ILE A 141 -25.36 -0.06 16.06
C ILE A 141 -26.04 1.31 16.03
N GLN A 142 -25.56 2.30 16.80
CA GLN A 142 -26.09 3.66 16.74
C GLN A 142 -25.91 4.28 15.34
N ARG A 143 -24.78 4.00 14.69
CA ARG A 143 -24.55 4.41 13.30
C ARG A 143 -25.49 3.70 12.32
N GLN A 144 -25.74 2.40 12.51
CA GLN A 144 -26.73 1.65 11.69
C GLN A 144 -28.14 2.23 11.86
N LYS A 145 -28.60 2.47 13.07
CA LYS A 145 -29.91 3.07 13.37
C LYS A 145 -30.10 4.42 12.69
N ARG A 146 -29.06 5.27 12.71
CA ARG A 146 -29.09 6.61 12.10
C ARG A 146 -29.09 6.56 10.58
N LEU A 147 -28.22 5.70 9.99
CA LEU A 147 -28.03 5.64 8.54
C LEU A 147 -29.07 4.78 7.85
N LYS A 148 -29.50 3.66 8.46
CA LYS A 148 -30.44 2.66 7.94
C LYS A 148 -29.98 1.99 6.62
N GLU A 149 -29.22 2.67 5.79
CA GLU A 149 -28.67 2.16 4.54
C GLU A 149 -27.24 2.69 4.36
N GLY A 150 -26.31 1.81 3.90
CA GLY A 150 -24.93 2.20 3.60
C GLY A 150 -23.88 1.25 4.17
N TYR A 151 -22.63 1.68 4.01
CA TYR A 151 -21.42 0.93 4.39
C TYR A 151 -20.85 1.45 5.71
N LEU A 152 -20.42 0.52 6.58
CA LEU A 152 -19.72 0.82 7.83
C LEU A 152 -18.54 -0.11 8.06
N GLU A 153 -17.51 0.43 8.69
CA GLU A 153 -16.40 -0.33 9.26
C GLU A 153 -16.34 -0.14 10.77
N TYR A 154 -15.97 -1.21 11.48
CA TYR A 154 -15.89 -1.25 12.93
C TYR A 154 -15.02 -2.42 13.39
N ASP A 155 -14.40 -2.28 14.54
CA ASP A 155 -13.70 -3.39 15.17
C ASP A 155 -14.66 -4.29 15.92
N TRP A 156 -14.57 -5.59 15.70
CA TRP A 156 -15.46 -6.55 16.32
C TRP A 156 -14.73 -7.86 16.65
N LYS A 157 -15.24 -8.51 17.66
CA LYS A 157 -14.83 -9.84 18.08
C LYS A 157 -16.06 -10.73 18.13
N ASN A 158 -16.13 -11.76 17.27
CA ASN A 158 -17.22 -12.73 17.36
C ASN A 158 -17.12 -13.51 18.68
N PRO A 159 -18.25 -13.90 19.27
CA PRO A 159 -18.22 -14.75 20.47
C PRO A 159 -17.36 -16.02 20.26
N GLY A 160 -16.36 -16.21 21.15
CA GLY A 160 -15.40 -17.30 21.09
C GLY A 160 -14.06 -16.93 20.44
N GLU A 161 -13.90 -15.71 19.89
CA GLU A 161 -12.62 -15.21 19.39
C GLU A 161 -11.85 -14.46 20.48
N GLU A 162 -10.52 -14.46 20.38
CA GLU A 162 -9.67 -13.85 21.41
C GLU A 162 -9.45 -12.35 21.20
N ARG A 163 -9.40 -11.88 19.93
CA ARG A 163 -9.03 -10.51 19.57
C ARG A 163 -10.09 -9.80 18.74
N MET A 164 -10.12 -8.47 18.85
CA MET A 164 -10.84 -7.58 17.94
C MET A 164 -10.17 -7.60 16.58
N ARG A 165 -10.98 -7.59 15.50
CA ARG A 165 -10.52 -7.52 14.12
C ARG A 165 -11.38 -6.53 13.33
N PRO A 166 -10.82 -5.82 12.34
CA PRO A 166 -11.59 -4.95 11.46
C PRO A 166 -12.67 -5.72 10.71
N LYS A 167 -13.90 -5.28 10.83
CA LYS A 167 -15.09 -5.85 10.20
C LYS A 167 -15.76 -4.79 9.33
N ALA A 168 -16.26 -5.21 8.16
CA ALA A 168 -17.03 -4.38 7.27
C ALA A 168 -18.46 -4.90 7.17
N LEU A 169 -19.41 -4.00 7.02
CA LEU A 169 -20.78 -4.33 6.70
C LEU A 169 -21.36 -3.38 5.65
N TYR A 170 -22.33 -3.87 4.91
CA TYR A 170 -23.30 -3.04 4.19
C TYR A 170 -24.69 -3.39 4.69
N MET A 171 -25.53 -2.39 4.90
CA MET A 171 -26.88 -2.55 5.41
C MET A 171 -27.91 -1.93 4.49
N THR A 172 -29.10 -2.51 4.50
CA THR A 172 -30.30 -2.00 3.83
C THR A 172 -31.46 -2.01 4.81
N TYR A 173 -32.43 -1.10 4.63
CA TYR A 173 -33.57 -1.00 5.52
C TYR A 173 -34.84 -1.51 4.86
N PHE A 174 -35.56 -2.36 5.59
CA PHE A 174 -36.88 -2.85 5.20
C PHE A 174 -37.95 -2.32 6.17
N GLY A 175 -38.57 -1.20 5.79
CA GLY A 175 -39.49 -0.44 6.65
C GLY A 175 -40.70 -1.23 7.17
N PRO A 176 -41.37 -2.11 6.36
CA PRO A 176 -42.57 -2.81 6.83
C PRO A 176 -42.39 -3.67 8.07
N TRP A 177 -41.20 -4.21 8.30
CA TRP A 177 -40.86 -5.02 9.49
C TRP A 177 -39.88 -4.33 10.45
N ASP A 178 -39.51 -3.07 10.14
CA ASP A 178 -38.48 -2.34 10.87
C ASP A 178 -37.15 -3.11 10.94
N TRP A 179 -36.71 -3.67 9.83
CA TRP A 179 -35.51 -4.49 9.75
C TRP A 179 -34.38 -3.73 9.06
N ILE A 180 -33.25 -3.57 9.76
CA ILE A 180 -31.96 -3.16 9.21
C ILE A 180 -31.20 -4.44 8.92
N ILE A 181 -31.12 -4.84 7.66
CA ILE A 181 -30.53 -6.09 7.17
C ILE A 181 -29.07 -5.81 6.86
N SER A 182 -28.14 -6.44 7.60
CA SER A 182 -26.72 -6.19 7.49
C SER A 182 -25.96 -7.43 7.02
N ALA A 183 -25.25 -7.31 5.90
CA ALA A 183 -24.32 -8.28 5.39
C ALA A 183 -22.91 -7.90 5.88
N SER A 184 -22.23 -8.78 6.63
CA SER A 184 -20.99 -8.42 7.35
C SER A 184 -19.96 -9.54 7.33
N SER A 185 -18.67 -9.19 7.14
CA SER A 185 -17.53 -10.07 7.33
C SER A 185 -16.28 -9.33 7.77
N TYR A 186 -15.23 -10.04 8.21
CA TYR A 186 -13.93 -9.46 8.48
C TYR A 186 -13.25 -9.01 7.20
N ARG A 187 -12.58 -7.86 7.23
CA ARG A 187 -11.94 -7.27 6.04
C ARG A 187 -10.90 -8.21 5.42
N GLU A 188 -10.11 -8.89 6.23
CA GLU A 188 -9.10 -9.84 5.79
C GLU A 188 -9.65 -11.08 5.03
N GLU A 189 -10.96 -11.36 5.13
CA GLU A 189 -11.61 -12.45 4.41
C GLU A 189 -11.96 -12.11 2.97
N PHE A 190 -11.88 -10.84 2.61
CA PHE A 190 -12.18 -10.36 1.27
C PHE A 190 -10.97 -10.38 0.32
N LYS A 191 -9.79 -10.80 0.78
CA LYS A 191 -8.59 -10.83 -0.05
C LYS A 191 -8.75 -11.65 -1.34
N ASP A 192 -9.61 -12.67 -1.32
CA ASP A 192 -9.89 -13.54 -2.48
C ASP A 192 -10.88 -12.89 -3.49
N LEU A 193 -11.45 -11.72 -3.18
CA LEU A 193 -12.27 -10.93 -4.11
C LEU A 193 -11.43 -10.10 -5.10
N PHE A 194 -10.13 -9.95 -4.85
CA PHE A 194 -9.24 -9.17 -5.68
C PHE A 194 -8.40 -10.08 -6.55
N SER A 195 -8.44 -9.88 -7.85
CA SER A 195 -7.45 -10.48 -8.72
C SER A 195 -6.15 -9.66 -8.63
N VAL A 196 -5.02 -10.34 -8.46
CA VAL A 196 -3.69 -9.72 -8.58
C VAL A 196 -3.55 -9.03 -9.93
N ASP A 197 -4.20 -9.57 -10.97
CA ASP A 197 -4.15 -9.05 -12.33
C ASP A 197 -4.85 -7.69 -12.47
N ASP A 198 -5.83 -7.36 -11.60
CA ASP A 198 -6.49 -6.05 -11.58
C ASP A 198 -5.51 -4.90 -11.29
N PHE A 199 -4.39 -5.21 -10.61
CA PHE A 199 -3.38 -4.24 -10.20
C PHE A 199 -2.08 -4.35 -10.98
N ARG A 200 -1.79 -5.52 -11.56
CA ARG A 200 -0.50 -5.86 -12.16
C ARG A 200 -0.05 -4.83 -13.19
N ASP A 201 -0.89 -4.56 -14.18
CA ASP A 201 -0.51 -3.68 -15.29
C ASP A 201 -0.31 -2.24 -14.82
N ASN A 202 -1.16 -1.76 -13.92
CA ASN A 202 -1.04 -0.42 -13.34
C ASN A 202 0.24 -0.26 -12.52
N ILE A 203 0.59 -1.26 -11.71
CA ILE A 203 1.80 -1.25 -10.89
C ILE A 203 3.04 -1.34 -11.79
N LEU A 204 3.08 -2.28 -12.73
CA LEU A 204 4.24 -2.52 -13.59
C LEU A 204 4.40 -1.47 -14.71
N SER A 205 3.42 -0.61 -14.97
CA SER A 205 3.56 0.51 -15.91
C SER A 205 4.44 1.64 -15.35
N VAL A 206 4.68 1.66 -14.05
CA VAL A 206 5.52 2.67 -13.40
C VAL A 206 6.98 2.25 -13.47
N SER A 207 7.86 3.21 -13.78
CA SER A 207 9.31 2.99 -13.83
C SER A 207 10.05 4.16 -13.16
N PHE A 208 11.26 3.91 -12.68
CA PHE A 208 12.13 4.89 -12.04
C PHE A 208 13.52 4.81 -12.66
N GLY A 209 14.08 5.95 -13.08
CA GLY A 209 15.34 5.94 -13.82
C GLY A 209 15.24 5.05 -15.06
N HIS A 210 16.24 4.23 -15.30
CA HIS A 210 16.29 3.32 -16.46
C HIS A 210 15.80 1.89 -16.14
N THR A 211 16.07 1.40 -14.93
CA THR A 211 15.82 0.00 -14.54
C THR A 211 15.09 -0.18 -13.23
N GLY A 212 14.67 0.92 -12.60
CA GLY A 212 13.87 0.89 -11.37
C GLY A 212 12.41 0.53 -11.65
N TYR A 213 11.79 -0.17 -10.72
CA TYR A 213 10.41 -0.64 -10.84
C TYR A 213 9.74 -0.82 -9.46
N PRO A 214 8.40 -0.73 -9.40
CA PRO A 214 7.64 -1.16 -8.24
C PRO A 214 7.40 -2.68 -8.27
N TYR A 215 7.16 -3.25 -7.09
CA TYR A 215 6.76 -4.64 -6.90
C TYR A 215 5.92 -4.81 -5.64
N VAL A 216 5.24 -5.94 -5.56
CA VAL A 216 4.44 -6.32 -4.39
C VAL A 216 4.86 -7.71 -3.93
N MET A 217 5.06 -7.87 -2.64
CA MET A 217 5.31 -9.17 -2.00
C MET A 217 4.40 -9.34 -0.78
N ASP A 218 4.20 -10.58 -0.33
CA ASP A 218 3.56 -10.85 0.95
C ASP A 218 4.56 -10.73 2.13
N SER A 219 4.05 -10.79 3.36
CA SER A 219 4.90 -10.73 4.58
C SER A 219 5.79 -11.97 4.76
N LYS A 220 5.66 -12.99 3.91
CA LYS A 220 6.49 -14.19 3.88
C LYS A 220 7.55 -14.15 2.78
N GLY A 221 7.66 -13.01 2.06
CA GLY A 221 8.62 -12.78 1.00
C GLY A 221 8.27 -13.42 -0.35
N THR A 222 7.02 -13.83 -0.58
CA THR A 222 6.56 -14.28 -1.89
C THR A 222 6.23 -13.09 -2.78
N LEU A 223 6.87 -12.96 -3.94
CA LEU A 223 6.62 -11.90 -4.90
C LEU A 223 5.28 -12.10 -5.60
N ILE A 224 4.30 -11.25 -5.31
CA ILE A 224 2.94 -11.30 -5.87
C ILE A 224 2.91 -10.61 -7.24
N ILE A 225 3.47 -9.39 -7.31
CA ILE A 225 3.65 -8.63 -8.54
C ILE A 225 5.12 -8.26 -8.66
N HIS A 226 5.76 -8.71 -9.72
CA HIS A 226 7.16 -8.40 -10.02
C HIS A 226 7.39 -8.54 -11.53
N PRO A 227 8.23 -7.70 -12.18
CA PRO A 227 8.45 -7.75 -13.62
C PRO A 227 8.97 -9.09 -14.14
N ARG A 228 9.76 -9.82 -13.34
CA ARG A 228 10.46 -11.05 -13.79
C ARG A 228 10.34 -12.24 -12.84
N LEU A 229 10.02 -12.03 -11.56
CA LEU A 229 10.12 -13.05 -10.51
C LEU A 229 8.78 -13.30 -9.78
N ALA A 230 7.64 -12.92 -10.40
CA ALA A 230 6.32 -13.14 -9.80
C ALA A 230 6.12 -14.63 -9.46
N GLY A 231 5.58 -14.90 -8.28
CA GLY A 231 5.36 -16.24 -7.72
C GLY A 231 6.57 -16.84 -6.99
N GLN A 232 7.77 -16.24 -7.07
CA GLN A 232 8.94 -16.75 -6.36
C GLN A 232 8.97 -16.23 -4.92
N ASN A 233 9.42 -17.09 -4.01
CA ASN A 233 9.71 -16.69 -2.63
C ASN A 233 11.18 -16.27 -2.53
N VAL A 234 11.40 -15.01 -2.11
CA VAL A 234 12.72 -14.39 -1.99
C VAL A 234 13.10 -14.07 -0.55
N TYR A 235 12.35 -14.62 0.44
CA TYR A 235 12.54 -14.34 1.86
C TYR A 235 13.98 -14.54 2.33
N ASP A 236 14.61 -15.62 1.85
CA ASP A 236 15.97 -16.00 2.21
C ASP A 236 17.05 -15.46 1.25
N SER A 237 16.67 -14.54 0.36
CA SER A 237 17.63 -13.93 -0.56
C SER A 237 18.60 -13.05 0.19
N LYS A 238 19.88 -13.19 -0.15
CA LYS A 238 20.98 -12.39 0.38
C LYS A 238 21.45 -11.38 -0.64
N ASP A 239 21.79 -10.20 -0.20
CA ASP A 239 22.56 -9.27 -1.01
C ASP A 239 24.03 -9.73 -1.16
N SER A 240 24.85 -8.99 -1.92
CA SER A 240 26.25 -9.36 -2.13
C SER A 240 27.12 -9.28 -0.85
N ASN A 241 26.62 -8.65 0.21
CA ASN A 241 27.27 -8.60 1.52
C ASN A 241 26.79 -9.70 2.48
N GLY A 242 25.89 -10.58 2.02
CA GLY A 242 25.33 -11.67 2.81
C GLY A 242 24.14 -11.29 3.71
N ARG A 243 23.61 -10.05 3.61
CA ARG A 243 22.49 -9.54 4.42
C ARG A 243 21.17 -10.06 3.87
N TYR A 244 20.28 -10.54 4.73
CA TYR A 244 18.92 -10.96 4.39
C TYR A 244 17.97 -9.75 4.29
N PHE A 245 18.11 -8.96 3.24
CA PHE A 245 17.39 -7.70 3.09
C PHE A 245 15.87 -7.86 2.98
N VAL A 246 15.38 -8.96 2.38
CA VAL A 246 13.93 -9.23 2.28
C VAL A 246 13.33 -9.57 3.64
N ARG A 247 14.03 -10.35 4.48
CA ARG A 247 13.61 -10.61 5.86
C ARG A 247 13.39 -9.30 6.62
N GLU A 248 14.36 -8.40 6.52
CA GLU A 248 14.28 -7.10 7.16
C GLU A 248 13.09 -6.26 6.66
N MET A 249 12.79 -6.30 5.38
CA MET A 249 11.59 -5.63 4.82
C MET A 249 10.29 -6.26 5.38
N CYS A 250 10.21 -7.58 5.44
CA CYS A 250 9.06 -8.30 5.98
C CYS A 250 8.85 -8.04 7.48
N GLU A 251 9.94 -7.93 8.26
CA GLU A 251 9.89 -7.62 9.69
C GLU A 251 9.48 -6.16 9.94
N LYS A 252 10.07 -5.22 9.22
CA LYS A 252 9.80 -3.78 9.36
C LYS A 252 8.43 -3.38 8.78
N LYS A 253 7.96 -4.11 7.78
CA LYS A 253 6.70 -3.85 7.03
C LYS A 253 6.64 -2.52 6.30
N SER A 254 7.25 -1.46 6.82
CA SER A 254 7.30 -0.14 6.20
C SER A 254 8.65 0.52 6.47
N GLY A 255 9.15 1.28 5.50
CA GLY A 255 10.40 2.00 5.62
C GLY A 255 11.21 2.09 4.33
N LYS A 256 12.52 2.29 4.51
CA LYS A 256 13.50 2.28 3.42
C LYS A 256 14.65 1.33 3.71
N ILE A 257 15.25 0.82 2.65
CA ILE A 257 16.44 -0.02 2.70
C ILE A 257 17.34 0.25 1.50
N ILE A 258 18.64 0.28 1.74
CA ILE A 258 19.67 0.31 0.69
C ILE A 258 20.45 -0.98 0.77
N TYR A 259 20.64 -1.65 -0.36
CA TYR A 259 21.34 -2.92 -0.45
C TYR A 259 22.01 -3.09 -1.81
N PRO A 260 23.19 -3.74 -1.88
CA PRO A 260 23.84 -4.04 -3.14
C PRO A 260 23.13 -5.20 -3.85
N TRP A 261 22.70 -4.96 -5.08
CA TRP A 261 21.90 -5.91 -5.87
C TRP A 261 22.22 -5.87 -7.34
N ALA A 262 22.06 -7.01 -8.03
CA ALA A 262 22.02 -7.10 -9.48
C ALA A 262 20.64 -7.62 -9.89
N ASN A 263 19.91 -6.87 -10.74
CA ASN A 263 18.65 -7.37 -11.28
C ASN A 263 18.91 -8.61 -12.16
N PRO A 264 17.97 -9.57 -12.21
CA PRO A 264 18.10 -10.73 -13.10
C PRO A 264 18.40 -10.32 -14.55
N GLY A 265 19.52 -10.81 -15.08
CA GLY A 265 19.97 -10.52 -16.46
C GLY A 265 20.73 -9.20 -16.64
N GLU A 266 21.01 -8.45 -15.58
CA GLU A 266 21.87 -7.26 -15.63
C GLU A 266 23.28 -7.57 -15.11
N PRO A 267 24.31 -7.02 -15.74
CA PRO A 267 25.68 -7.20 -15.28
C PRO A 267 25.98 -6.28 -14.07
N GLY A 268 26.72 -6.82 -13.11
CA GLY A 268 27.27 -6.04 -12.00
C GLY A 268 26.31 -5.76 -10.86
N VAL A 269 26.89 -5.58 -9.67
CA VAL A 269 26.18 -5.23 -8.45
C VAL A 269 26.20 -3.72 -8.25
N ARG A 270 25.03 -3.13 -8.02
CA ARG A 270 24.83 -1.71 -7.81
C ARG A 270 24.04 -1.46 -6.52
N GLN A 271 24.19 -0.27 -5.91
CA GLN A 271 23.39 0.10 -4.73
C GLN A 271 21.95 0.39 -5.13
N LYS A 272 21.04 -0.40 -4.61
CA LYS A 272 19.59 -0.27 -4.85
C LYS A 272 18.92 0.30 -3.61
N LEU A 273 18.16 1.38 -3.79
CA LEU A 273 17.26 1.94 -2.79
C LEU A 273 15.87 1.36 -3.01
N ALA A 274 15.25 0.85 -1.95
CA ALA A 274 13.84 0.48 -1.96
C ALA A 274 13.09 1.21 -0.83
N ILE A 275 11.93 1.74 -1.16
CA ILE A 275 10.93 2.28 -0.24
C ILE A 275 9.74 1.32 -0.24
N PHE A 276 9.22 0.98 0.93
CA PHE A 276 8.16 -0.02 1.04
C PHE A 276 7.17 0.30 2.16
N ASN A 277 5.90 -0.04 1.92
CA ASN A 277 4.78 0.13 2.85
C ASN A 277 3.85 -1.08 2.82
N TYR A 278 3.26 -1.40 3.98
CA TYR A 278 2.44 -2.58 4.21
C TYR A 278 0.94 -2.29 4.19
N ILE A 279 0.18 -3.21 3.60
CA ILE A 279 -1.29 -3.22 3.61
C ILE A 279 -1.74 -4.44 4.43
N PRO A 280 -2.18 -4.25 5.69
CA PRO A 280 -2.53 -5.37 6.58
C PRO A 280 -3.64 -6.29 6.07
N ASP A 281 -4.71 -5.71 5.50
CA ASP A 281 -5.89 -6.45 5.05
C ASP A 281 -5.59 -7.44 3.91
N LEU A 282 -4.57 -7.13 3.09
CA LEU A 282 -4.15 -7.97 1.97
C LEU A 282 -2.90 -8.80 2.29
N ASP A 283 -2.23 -8.51 3.40
CA ASP A 283 -0.89 -9.00 3.72
C ASP A 283 0.13 -8.65 2.62
N TRP A 284 0.06 -7.45 2.05
CA TRP A 284 0.90 -6.99 0.96
C TRP A 284 1.89 -5.91 1.40
N ILE A 285 3.14 -6.06 0.97
CA ILE A 285 4.18 -5.04 1.04
C ILE A 285 4.37 -4.49 -0.37
N VAL A 286 3.93 -3.25 -0.59
CA VAL A 286 4.13 -2.52 -1.84
C VAL A 286 5.46 -1.82 -1.76
N ALA A 287 6.33 -2.03 -2.72
CA ALA A 287 7.66 -1.46 -2.76
C ALA A 287 7.97 -0.80 -4.11
N SER A 288 8.70 0.30 -4.06
CA SER A 288 9.30 0.95 -5.22
C SER A 288 10.81 0.96 -5.07
N SER A 289 11.55 0.61 -6.11
CA SER A 289 13.00 0.48 -6.01
C SER A 289 13.72 0.96 -7.27
N SER A 290 14.90 1.58 -7.08
CA SER A 290 15.77 2.01 -8.17
C SER A 290 17.24 1.97 -7.76
N TYR A 291 18.15 1.97 -8.73
CA TYR A 291 19.58 2.06 -8.48
C TYR A 291 20.00 3.51 -8.33
N LEU A 292 20.73 3.83 -7.25
CA LEU A 292 21.22 5.17 -6.99
C LEU A 292 22.12 5.70 -8.10
N GLN A 293 22.92 4.81 -8.72
CA GLN A 293 23.85 5.19 -9.78
C GLN A 293 23.16 5.75 -11.04
N GLU A 294 21.94 5.35 -11.33
CA GLU A 294 21.21 5.83 -12.52
C GLU A 294 20.89 7.33 -12.46
N PHE A 295 20.91 7.90 -11.28
CA PHE A 295 20.60 9.30 -11.06
C PHE A 295 21.86 10.18 -10.90
N TYR A 296 23.07 9.56 -10.93
CA TYR A 296 24.31 10.30 -10.75
C TYR A 296 24.94 10.80 -12.07
N GLU A 297 24.31 10.58 -13.24
CA GLU A 297 24.80 11.13 -14.50
C GLU A 297 25.07 12.65 -14.43
N PRO A 298 24.19 13.50 -13.85
CA PRO A 298 24.48 14.91 -13.71
C PRO A 298 25.76 15.22 -12.91
N LEU A 299 26.08 14.39 -11.91
CA LEU A 299 27.30 14.55 -11.12
C LEU A 299 28.58 14.33 -11.95
N THR A 300 28.56 13.38 -12.89
CA THR A 300 29.70 13.13 -13.78
C THR A 300 29.95 14.34 -14.66
N THR A 301 28.90 14.91 -15.24
CA THR A 301 28.96 16.12 -16.07
C THR A 301 29.50 17.32 -15.28
N ILE A 302 28.99 17.54 -14.05
CA ILE A 302 29.48 18.60 -13.14
C ILE A 302 30.96 18.40 -12.83
N THR A 303 31.38 17.18 -12.50
CA THR A 303 32.76 16.85 -12.19
C THR A 303 33.69 17.15 -13.36
N TYR A 304 33.34 16.70 -14.57
CA TYR A 304 34.12 17.00 -15.76
C TYR A 304 34.17 18.52 -16.09
N THR A 305 33.09 19.25 -15.88
CA THR A 305 33.03 20.68 -16.08
C THR A 305 33.97 21.41 -15.10
N ILE A 306 34.01 20.99 -13.82
CA ILE A 306 34.92 21.53 -12.80
C ILE A 306 36.39 21.26 -13.20
N ILE A 307 36.70 20.03 -13.61
CA ILE A 307 38.06 19.68 -14.04
C ILE A 307 38.46 20.48 -15.28
N ALA A 308 37.61 20.55 -16.30
CA ALA A 308 37.86 21.30 -17.55
C ALA A 308 38.05 22.78 -17.28
N SER A 309 37.21 23.38 -16.41
CA SER A 309 37.37 24.80 -16.04
C SER A 309 38.68 25.06 -15.31
N GLY A 310 39.12 24.12 -14.45
CA GLY A 310 40.42 24.20 -13.80
C GLY A 310 41.58 24.18 -14.79
N PHE A 311 41.52 23.32 -15.80
CA PHE A 311 42.50 23.26 -16.87
C PHE A 311 42.58 24.54 -17.70
N VAL A 312 41.42 25.06 -18.11
CA VAL A 312 41.36 26.33 -18.87
C VAL A 312 41.96 27.50 -18.09
N MET A 313 41.62 27.58 -16.80
CA MET A 313 42.15 28.63 -15.93
C MET A 313 43.67 28.53 -15.72
N LEU A 314 44.21 27.32 -15.58
CA LEU A 314 45.68 27.12 -15.52
C LEU A 314 46.35 27.62 -16.80
N LEU A 315 45.78 27.32 -17.98
CA LEU A 315 46.30 27.81 -19.26
C LEU A 315 46.27 29.33 -19.38
N LEU A 316 45.32 30.00 -18.72
CA LEU A 316 45.24 31.46 -18.69
C LEU A 316 46.23 32.11 -17.69
N ILE A 317 46.52 31.47 -16.58
CA ILE A 317 47.46 31.96 -15.56
C ILE A 317 48.91 31.97 -16.09
N ILE A 318 49.30 30.95 -16.89
CA ILE A 318 50.66 30.85 -17.42
C ILE A 318 51.09 32.08 -18.22
N PRO A 319 50.37 32.53 -19.25
CA PRO A 319 50.80 33.71 -20.01
C PRO A 319 50.69 35.06 -19.25
N ILE A 320 49.78 35.14 -18.24
CA ILE A 320 49.64 36.38 -17.45
C ILE A 320 50.84 36.57 -16.49
N THR A 321 51.49 35.50 -16.11
CA THR A 321 52.63 35.52 -15.20
C THR A 321 53.98 35.50 -15.89
N TRP A 322 53.97 35.38 -17.24
CA TRP A 322 55.16 35.49 -18.10
C TRP A 322 55.42 36.94 -18.51
#